data_2b47ffae5a29fe03b303ee59bb1ade5c
#
_entry.id   2b47ffae5a29fe03b303ee59bb1ade5c
#
_cell.length_a   1.000
_cell.length_b   1.000
_cell.length_c   1.000
_cell.angle_alpha   90.00
_cell.angle_beta   90.00
_cell.angle_gamma   90.00
#
_symmetry.space_group_name_H-M   'P 1'
#
loop_
_entity.id
_entity.type
_entity.pdbx_description
1 polymer ?
#
loop_
_entity_poly.entity_id
_entity_poly.type
_entity_poly.pdbx_seq_one_letter_code
_entity_poly.pdbx_strand_id
1 'polypeptide(L)'
;MIRISTGSSWAETANPNPRKKKRIKEQLKADKKAAKSQKEADQIQINLVALEDAHSRRPRAAYFGELQQMDATPYEWIPAQIWHLHLAIDDATGRITGGWFDTQETLNGYYHVFHQILTTYGIPYKFFTDRRTVFTYKKKNSPSIDEDTYTQFAYA
;
A
#
# COMPACT_ATOMS: atom_id res chain seq x y z
N MET A 1 -4.20 17.81 38.42
CA MET A 1 -2.86 17.16 38.27
C MET A 1 -3.03 15.97 37.35
N ILE A 2 -2.79 16.15 36.04
CA ILE A 2 -2.99 15.08 35.03
C ILE A 2 -1.66 14.34 34.94
N ARG A 3 -1.63 13.07 35.35
CA ARG A 3 -0.49 12.18 35.21
C ARG A 3 -0.33 11.83 33.73
N ILE A 4 0.66 12.40 33.08
CA ILE A 4 1.16 11.91 31.81
C ILE A 4 1.96 10.65 32.11
N SER A 5 1.38 9.48 31.86
CA SER A 5 2.09 8.21 31.94
C SER A 5 3.07 8.12 30.77
N THR A 6 4.31 8.47 31.03
CA THR A 6 5.46 8.19 30.17
C THR A 6 5.83 6.73 30.37
N GLY A 7 5.38 5.81 29.50
CA GLY A 7 5.79 4.42 29.62
C GLY A 7 4.93 3.40 28.92
N SER A 8 4.43 3.68 27.73
CA SER A 8 3.95 2.60 26.85
C SER A 8 4.81 2.59 25.60
N SER A 9 5.40 1.44 25.36
CA SER A 9 6.24 1.16 24.20
C SER A 9 5.56 1.64 22.91
N TRP A 10 6.21 2.55 22.18
CA TRP A 10 5.75 3.08 20.88
C TRP A 10 5.49 1.98 19.85
N ALA A 11 6.00 0.77 20.05
CA ALA A 11 5.79 -0.37 19.19
C ALA A 11 4.34 -0.92 19.21
N GLU A 12 3.62 -0.79 20.34
CA GLU A 12 2.23 -1.23 20.47
C GLU A 12 1.21 -0.24 19.88
N THR A 13 1.58 1.02 19.72
CA THR A 13 0.70 2.08 19.19
C THR A 13 0.80 2.22 17.68
N ALA A 14 1.82 1.66 17.03
CA ALA A 14 2.09 1.87 15.61
C ALA A 14 1.02 1.28 14.67
N ASN A 15 0.19 0.32 15.15
CA ASN A 15 -0.86 -0.26 14.32
C ASN A 15 -2.02 -0.87 15.13
N PRO A 16 -2.90 -0.04 15.68
CA PRO A 16 -4.00 -0.54 16.47
C PRO A 16 -5.03 -1.29 15.60
N ASN A 17 -5.58 -2.39 16.15
CA ASN A 17 -6.75 -3.08 15.60
C ASN A 17 -7.84 -2.08 15.19
N PRO A 18 -8.59 -2.28 14.08
CA PRO A 18 -9.61 -1.34 13.57
C PRO A 18 -10.62 -0.86 14.61
N ARG A 19 -11.06 -1.72 15.53
CA ARG A 19 -11.96 -1.35 16.63
C ARG A 19 -11.26 -0.41 17.63
N LYS A 20 -10.00 -0.70 17.98
CA LYS A 20 -9.20 0.16 18.87
C LYS A 20 -8.88 1.49 18.18
N LYS A 21 -8.56 1.49 16.88
CA LYS A 21 -8.34 2.70 16.07
C LYS A 21 -9.57 3.61 16.06
N LYS A 22 -10.76 3.06 15.88
CA LYS A 22 -12.03 3.81 15.93
C LYS A 22 -12.27 4.48 17.29
N ARG A 23 -12.08 3.72 18.39
CA ARG A 23 -12.24 4.27 19.76
C ARG A 23 -11.26 5.40 20.05
N ILE A 24 -9.97 5.23 19.68
CA ILE A 24 -8.93 6.27 19.85
C ILE A 24 -9.31 7.53 19.05
N LYS A 25 -9.78 7.37 17.80
CA LYS A 25 -10.21 8.48 16.95
C LYS A 25 -11.40 9.24 17.56
N GLU A 26 -12.38 8.54 18.10
CA GLU A 26 -13.53 9.14 18.77
C GLU A 26 -13.09 9.90 20.03
N GLN A 27 -12.18 9.33 20.84
CA GLN A 27 -11.61 9.98 22.00
C GLN A 27 -10.86 11.27 21.63
N LEU A 28 -9.94 11.20 20.68
CA LEU A 28 -9.18 12.37 20.22
C LEU A 28 -10.07 13.48 19.66
N LYS A 29 -11.17 13.13 19.00
CA LYS A 29 -12.15 14.13 18.53
C LYS A 29 -12.91 14.81 19.68
N ALA A 30 -13.22 14.07 20.74
CA ALA A 30 -13.82 14.62 21.95
C ALA A 30 -12.83 15.54 22.67
N ASP A 31 -11.58 15.09 22.83
CA ASP A 31 -10.50 15.85 23.47
C ASP A 31 -10.23 17.16 22.71
N LYS A 32 -10.25 17.13 21.36
CA LYS A 32 -10.09 18.34 20.55
C LYS A 32 -11.20 19.36 20.79
N LYS A 33 -12.46 18.93 20.98
CA LYS A 33 -13.57 19.81 21.31
C LYS A 33 -13.46 20.39 22.72
N ALA A 34 -12.80 19.69 23.63
CA ALA A 34 -12.59 20.08 25.00
C ALA A 34 -11.27 20.86 25.24
N ALA A 35 -10.43 20.97 24.22
CA ALA A 35 -9.13 21.66 24.33
C ALA A 35 -9.30 23.11 24.71
N LYS A 36 -8.55 23.55 25.74
CA LYS A 36 -8.62 24.90 26.31
C LYS A 36 -7.64 25.87 25.65
N SER A 37 -6.68 25.37 24.86
CA SER A 37 -5.69 26.18 24.14
C SER A 37 -5.53 25.74 22.69
N GLN A 38 -5.16 26.70 21.81
CA GLN A 38 -4.92 26.42 20.40
C GLN A 38 -3.77 25.40 20.22
N LYS A 39 -2.71 25.52 21.00
CA LYS A 39 -1.56 24.58 20.95
C LYS A 39 -1.97 23.14 21.26
N GLU A 40 -2.87 22.97 22.24
CA GLU A 40 -3.41 21.64 22.60
C GLU A 40 -4.29 21.07 21.48
N ALA A 41 -5.12 21.89 20.88
CA ALA A 41 -5.95 21.50 19.75
C ALA A 41 -5.14 21.11 18.52
N ASP A 42 -4.05 21.85 18.23
CA ASP A 42 -3.14 21.58 17.13
C ASP A 42 -2.37 20.27 17.35
N GLN A 43 -1.90 20.00 18.57
CA GLN A 43 -1.24 18.74 18.89
C GLN A 43 -2.19 17.54 18.74
N ILE A 44 -3.43 17.67 19.17
CA ILE A 44 -4.45 16.62 18.99
C ILE A 44 -4.76 16.43 17.51
N GLN A 45 -4.78 17.50 16.71
CA GLN A 45 -4.95 17.40 15.26
C GLN A 45 -3.82 16.62 14.59
N ILE A 46 -2.56 16.88 14.98
CA ILE A 46 -1.39 16.13 14.48
C ILE A 46 -1.54 14.64 14.82
N ASN A 47 -1.95 14.32 16.03
CA ASN A 47 -2.16 12.93 16.47
C ASN A 47 -3.31 12.25 15.70
N LEU A 48 -4.38 12.98 15.36
CA LEU A 48 -5.48 12.48 14.53
C LEU A 48 -5.00 12.13 13.11
N VAL A 49 -4.23 13.02 12.48
CA VAL A 49 -3.66 12.79 11.14
C VAL A 49 -2.73 11.58 11.16
N ALA A 50 -1.80 11.51 12.13
CA ALA A 50 -0.90 10.37 12.27
C ALA A 50 -1.65 9.05 12.49
N LEU A 51 -2.76 9.05 13.21
CA LEU A 51 -3.59 7.87 13.41
C LEU A 51 -4.33 7.46 12.12
N GLU A 52 -4.74 8.42 11.31
CA GLU A 52 -5.39 8.17 10.01
C GLU A 52 -4.42 7.59 9.00
N ASP A 53 -3.20 8.11 8.95
CA ASP A 53 -2.12 7.67 8.06
C ASP A 53 -1.49 6.34 8.49
N ALA A 54 -1.71 5.90 9.73
CA ALA A 54 -1.23 4.62 10.21
C ALA A 54 -1.96 3.46 9.50
N HIS A 55 -1.32 2.91 8.45
CA HIS A 55 -1.77 1.70 7.78
C HIS A 55 -1.28 0.45 8.51
N SER A 56 -2.14 -0.57 8.50
CA SER A 56 -1.80 -1.89 9.02
C SER A 56 -0.67 -2.49 8.19
N ARG A 57 0.54 -2.52 8.72
CA ARG A 57 1.65 -3.22 8.06
C ARG A 57 1.47 -4.72 8.28
N ARG A 58 1.29 -5.47 7.19
CA ARG A 58 1.38 -6.92 7.24
C ARG A 58 2.85 -7.33 7.46
N PRO A 59 3.10 -8.51 8.08
CA PRO A 59 4.43 -9.08 8.10
C PRO A 59 4.95 -9.25 6.67
N ARG A 60 6.26 -9.09 6.47
CA ARG A 60 6.90 -9.40 5.20
C ARG A 60 6.82 -10.89 4.90
N ALA A 61 6.92 -11.25 3.64
CA ALA A 61 7.06 -12.63 3.22
C ALA A 61 8.27 -13.29 3.89
N ALA A 62 8.22 -14.62 4.11
CA ALA A 62 9.25 -15.32 4.86
C ALA A 62 10.51 -15.59 4.02
N TYR A 63 10.38 -15.75 2.71
CA TYR A 63 11.50 -16.09 1.82
C TYR A 63 11.36 -15.41 0.46
N PHE A 64 12.50 -15.30 -0.23
CA PHE A 64 12.56 -14.72 -1.58
C PHE A 64 11.66 -15.49 -2.56
N GLY A 65 10.92 -14.75 -3.39
CA GLY A 65 9.99 -15.31 -4.38
C GLY A 65 8.62 -15.70 -3.83
N GLU A 66 8.38 -15.62 -2.50
CA GLU A 66 7.05 -15.89 -1.94
C GLU A 66 6.03 -14.84 -2.38
N LEU A 67 6.42 -13.57 -2.43
CA LEU A 67 5.54 -12.48 -2.82
C LEU A 67 6.30 -11.39 -3.56
N GLN A 68 5.89 -11.13 -4.79
CA GLN A 68 6.35 -10.00 -5.58
C GLN A 68 5.32 -8.88 -5.53
N GLN A 69 5.76 -7.68 -5.15
CA GLN A 69 4.95 -6.45 -5.24
C GLN A 69 5.23 -5.79 -6.58
N MET A 70 4.20 -5.51 -7.36
CA MET A 70 4.32 -4.91 -8.69
C MET A 70 3.43 -3.67 -8.78
N ASP A 71 3.99 -2.57 -9.24
CA ASP A 71 3.30 -1.28 -9.38
C ASP A 71 3.95 -0.44 -10.48
N ALA A 72 3.25 0.61 -10.92
CA ALA A 72 3.77 1.59 -11.87
C ALA A 72 3.66 3.00 -11.30
N THR A 73 4.74 3.76 -11.38
CA THR A 73 4.82 5.12 -10.85
C THR A 73 5.14 6.11 -11.96
N PRO A 74 4.24 7.10 -12.24
CA PRO A 74 4.54 8.19 -13.13
C PRO A 74 5.47 9.20 -12.45
N TYR A 75 6.50 9.64 -13.16
CA TYR A 75 7.40 10.69 -12.69
C TYR A 75 8.12 11.35 -13.86
N GLU A 76 8.56 12.59 -13.68
CA GLU A 76 9.41 13.30 -14.63
C GLU A 76 10.86 12.84 -14.53
N TRP A 77 11.16 11.63 -15.04
CA TRP A 77 12.51 11.04 -15.00
C TRP A 77 13.48 11.75 -15.93
N ILE A 78 12.94 12.38 -17.00
CA ILE A 78 13.68 13.19 -17.96
C ILE A 78 12.98 14.56 -18.00
N PRO A 79 13.69 15.68 -17.99
CA PRO A 79 13.09 17.01 -18.01
C PRO A 79 12.03 17.16 -19.11
N ALA A 80 10.87 17.70 -18.75
CA ALA A 80 9.70 17.91 -19.60
C ALA A 80 9.03 16.63 -20.13
N GLN A 81 9.36 15.43 -19.61
CA GLN A 81 8.72 14.17 -20.02
C GLN A 81 8.33 13.34 -18.80
N ILE A 82 7.04 13.01 -18.71
CA ILE A 82 6.54 12.07 -17.71
C ILE A 82 6.65 10.65 -18.29
N TRP A 83 7.36 9.79 -17.58
CA TRP A 83 7.47 8.36 -17.86
C TRP A 83 6.91 7.55 -16.72
N HIS A 84 6.44 6.36 -17.02
CA HIS A 84 5.94 5.41 -16.04
C HIS A 84 7.01 4.33 -15.80
N LEU A 85 7.49 4.23 -14.56
CA LEU A 85 8.35 3.13 -14.15
C LEU A 85 7.48 1.98 -13.63
N HIS A 86 7.38 0.91 -14.40
CA HIS A 86 6.85 -0.36 -13.93
C HIS A 86 7.93 -1.07 -13.13
N LEU A 87 7.66 -1.43 -11.89
CA LEU A 87 8.64 -2.00 -10.97
C LEU A 87 8.09 -3.21 -10.26
N ALA A 88 8.92 -4.22 -10.05
CA ALA A 88 8.64 -5.33 -9.17
C ALA A 88 9.68 -5.42 -8.06
N ILE A 89 9.22 -5.66 -6.84
CA ILE A 89 10.05 -5.79 -5.64
C ILE A 89 9.66 -7.05 -4.89
N ASP A 90 10.64 -7.85 -4.54
CA ASP A 90 10.46 -8.98 -3.64
C ASP A 90 10.17 -8.51 -2.21
N ASP A 91 9.04 -8.94 -1.65
CA ASP A 91 8.55 -8.48 -0.35
C ASP A 91 9.46 -8.91 0.80
N ALA A 92 10.04 -10.11 0.74
CA ALA A 92 10.89 -10.63 1.79
C ALA A 92 12.20 -9.85 1.92
N THR A 93 12.84 -9.58 0.80
CA THR A 93 14.21 -9.03 0.76
C THR A 93 14.26 -7.54 0.43
N GLY A 94 13.19 -6.99 -0.17
CA GLY A 94 13.19 -5.64 -0.72
C GLY A 94 13.99 -5.50 -2.02
N ARG A 95 14.42 -6.62 -2.65
CA ARG A 95 15.19 -6.63 -3.88
C ARG A 95 14.30 -6.27 -5.07
N ILE A 96 14.79 -5.40 -5.93
CA ILE A 96 14.18 -5.14 -7.23
C ILE A 96 14.39 -6.37 -8.11
N THR A 97 13.31 -6.94 -8.62
CA THR A 97 13.30 -8.16 -9.42
C THR A 97 12.98 -7.92 -10.90
N GLY A 98 12.47 -6.74 -11.22
CA GLY A 98 12.25 -6.30 -12.58
C GLY A 98 11.90 -4.83 -12.64
N GLY A 99 12.21 -4.19 -13.78
CA GLY A 99 11.89 -2.80 -14.02
C GLY A 99 11.78 -2.49 -15.51
N TRP A 100 10.83 -1.63 -15.88
CA TRP A 100 10.61 -1.20 -17.25
C TRP A 100 10.05 0.22 -17.29
N PHE A 101 10.63 1.06 -18.16
CA PHE A 101 10.12 2.38 -18.45
C PHE A 101 9.21 2.38 -19.66
N ASP A 102 8.08 3.05 -19.57
CA ASP A 102 7.16 3.28 -20.68
C ASP A 102 6.60 4.72 -20.61
N THR A 103 6.07 5.21 -21.70
CA THR A 103 5.42 6.54 -21.75
C THR A 103 4.07 6.58 -21.04
N GLN A 104 3.48 5.41 -20.81
CA GLN A 104 2.20 5.24 -20.11
C GLN A 104 2.24 3.98 -19.24
N GLU A 105 1.33 3.87 -18.28
CA GLU A 105 1.10 2.62 -17.59
C GLU A 105 0.35 1.66 -18.50
N THR A 106 1.04 0.62 -18.95
CA THR A 106 0.54 -0.32 -19.95
C THR A 106 0.65 -1.78 -19.46
N LEU A 107 -0.23 -2.64 -19.97
CA LEU A 107 -0.14 -4.09 -19.77
C LEU A 107 1.20 -4.63 -20.31
N ASN A 108 1.68 -4.08 -21.43
CA ASN A 108 2.96 -4.45 -22.01
C ASN A 108 4.14 -4.16 -21.09
N GLY A 109 4.12 -3.01 -20.40
CA GLY A 109 5.13 -2.67 -19.38
C GLY A 109 5.18 -3.71 -18.26
N TYR A 110 4.02 -4.14 -17.77
CA TYR A 110 3.94 -5.22 -16.77
C TYR A 110 4.43 -6.57 -17.31
N TYR A 111 4.18 -6.90 -18.56
CA TYR A 111 4.73 -8.12 -19.18
C TYR A 111 6.24 -8.09 -19.30
N HIS A 112 6.85 -6.95 -19.61
CA HIS A 112 8.31 -6.81 -19.59
C HIS A 112 8.89 -7.10 -18.21
N VAL A 113 8.30 -6.54 -17.16
CA VAL A 113 8.73 -6.79 -15.77
C VAL A 113 8.52 -8.27 -15.41
N PHE A 114 7.37 -8.84 -15.74
CA PHE A 114 7.05 -10.24 -15.47
C PHE A 114 8.03 -11.19 -16.18
N HIS A 115 8.34 -10.94 -17.45
CA HIS A 115 9.32 -11.71 -18.22
C HIS A 115 10.71 -11.68 -17.57
N GLN A 116 11.17 -10.50 -17.07
CA GLN A 116 12.44 -10.40 -16.35
C GLN A 116 12.45 -11.25 -15.08
N ILE A 117 11.36 -11.26 -14.33
CA ILE A 117 11.23 -12.11 -13.12
C ILE A 117 11.34 -13.58 -13.50
N LEU A 118 10.54 -14.03 -14.48
CA LEU A 118 10.50 -15.45 -14.88
C LEU A 118 11.83 -15.95 -15.39
N THR A 119 12.52 -15.16 -16.22
CA THR A 119 13.79 -15.58 -16.85
C THR A 119 14.97 -15.53 -15.88
N THR A 120 14.94 -14.66 -14.88
CA THR A 120 16.05 -14.46 -13.95
C THR A 120 15.90 -15.24 -12.65
N TYR A 121 14.69 -15.31 -12.11
CA TYR A 121 14.42 -15.85 -10.77
C TYR A 121 13.44 -17.03 -10.76
N GLY A 122 12.72 -17.26 -11.85
CA GLY A 122 11.67 -18.28 -11.94
C GLY A 122 10.30 -17.77 -11.53
N ILE A 123 9.37 -18.69 -11.34
CA ILE A 123 7.96 -18.38 -11.05
C ILE A 123 7.80 -18.01 -9.56
N PRO A 124 7.36 -16.79 -9.21
CA PRO A 124 7.06 -16.45 -7.83
C PRO A 124 5.74 -17.09 -7.37
N TYR A 125 5.60 -17.29 -6.06
CA TYR A 125 4.40 -17.92 -5.52
C TYR A 125 3.17 -17.01 -5.59
N LYS A 126 3.34 -15.70 -5.38
CA LYS A 126 2.26 -14.69 -5.43
C LYS A 126 2.72 -13.37 -6.00
N PHE A 127 1.76 -12.66 -6.64
CA PHE A 127 1.86 -11.24 -6.93
C PHE A 127 0.92 -10.42 -6.06
N PHE A 128 1.40 -9.25 -5.61
CA PHE A 128 0.59 -8.22 -5.00
C PHE A 128 0.61 -6.99 -5.91
N THR A 129 -0.55 -6.65 -6.43
CA THR A 129 -0.77 -5.50 -7.31
C THR A 129 -1.89 -4.65 -6.75
N ASP A 130 -2.00 -3.41 -7.20
CA ASP A 130 -3.18 -2.62 -6.88
C ASP A 130 -4.43 -3.17 -7.63
N ARG A 131 -5.62 -2.68 -7.26
CA ARG A 131 -6.88 -3.10 -7.89
C ARG A 131 -7.17 -2.34 -9.19
N ARG A 132 -6.18 -2.09 -10.03
CA ARG A 132 -6.40 -1.45 -11.32
C ARG A 132 -7.00 -2.43 -12.33
N THR A 133 -7.66 -1.88 -13.36
CA THR A 133 -8.34 -2.64 -14.42
C THR A 133 -7.41 -3.56 -15.21
N VAL A 134 -6.11 -3.30 -15.16
CA VAL A 134 -5.07 -4.17 -15.77
C VAL A 134 -5.01 -5.53 -15.07
N PHE A 135 -5.22 -5.57 -13.76
CA PHE A 135 -5.10 -6.79 -12.95
C PHE A 135 -6.46 -7.37 -12.55
N THR A 136 -7.46 -6.52 -12.32
CA THR A 136 -8.80 -6.97 -11.91
C THR A 136 -9.87 -6.16 -12.63
N TYR A 137 -10.85 -6.83 -13.21
CA TYR A 137 -12.01 -6.22 -13.83
C TYR A 137 -13.29 -6.73 -13.19
N LYS A 138 -14.08 -5.82 -12.60
CA LYS A 138 -15.46 -6.13 -12.15
C LYS A 138 -16.46 -5.57 -13.13
N LYS A 139 -17.23 -6.45 -13.79
CA LYS A 139 -18.31 -6.05 -14.68
C LYS A 139 -19.39 -5.31 -13.86
N LYS A 140 -19.67 -4.05 -14.20
CA LYS A 140 -20.77 -3.29 -13.60
C LYS A 140 -22.08 -4.02 -13.93
N ASN A 141 -22.84 -4.45 -12.91
CA ASN A 141 -24.13 -5.18 -13.00
C ASN A 141 -24.07 -6.73 -13.11
N SER A 142 -23.02 -7.37 -12.65
CA SER A 142 -23.06 -8.82 -12.46
C SER A 142 -23.77 -9.15 -11.13
N PRO A 143 -24.82 -9.98 -11.10
CA PRO A 143 -25.53 -10.34 -9.86
C PRO A 143 -24.80 -11.37 -9.01
N SER A 144 -23.70 -11.96 -9.48
CA SER A 144 -22.92 -12.93 -8.74
C SER A 144 -21.63 -12.34 -8.22
N ILE A 145 -21.36 -12.58 -6.93
CA ILE A 145 -20.19 -12.10 -6.20
C ILE A 145 -18.89 -12.81 -6.66
N ASP A 146 -18.97 -13.89 -7.45
CA ASP A 146 -17.88 -14.83 -7.68
C ASP A 146 -17.37 -14.92 -9.13
N GLU A 147 -17.84 -14.10 -10.05
CA GLU A 147 -17.22 -14.01 -11.38
C GLU A 147 -16.20 -12.86 -11.41
N ASP A 148 -15.03 -13.10 -10.83
CA ASP A 148 -13.84 -12.33 -11.16
C ASP A 148 -13.50 -12.63 -12.63
N THR A 149 -13.86 -11.69 -13.52
CA THR A 149 -13.45 -11.77 -14.92
C THR A 149 -11.93 -11.61 -14.94
N TYR A 150 -11.22 -12.70 -15.15
CA TYR A 150 -9.77 -12.69 -15.26
C TYR A 150 -9.34 -11.72 -16.36
N THR A 151 -8.38 -10.87 -16.04
CA THR A 151 -7.76 -9.98 -17.05
C THR A 151 -6.76 -10.77 -17.88
N GLN A 152 -6.31 -10.19 -19.00
CA GLN A 152 -5.27 -10.83 -19.83
C GLN A 152 -4.00 -11.14 -19.03
N PHE A 153 -3.66 -10.32 -18.04
CA PHE A 153 -2.51 -10.56 -17.16
C PHE A 153 -2.68 -11.80 -16.28
N ALA A 154 -3.89 -12.13 -15.86
CA ALA A 154 -4.16 -13.31 -15.03
C ALA A 154 -4.13 -14.63 -15.81
N TYR A 155 -4.14 -14.58 -17.15
CA TYR A 155 -4.00 -15.73 -18.03
C TYR A 155 -2.55 -15.95 -18.53
N ALA A 156 -1.66 -15.01 -18.33
CA ALA A 156 -0.25 -15.10 -18.72
C ALA A 156 0.57 -15.92 -17.74
#